data_d7c14944fc28d4a6938cd0cc2bd27e33
#
_entry.id   d7c14944fc28d4a6938cd0cc2bd27e33
#
_cell.length_a   1.000
_cell.length_b   1.000
_cell.length_c   1.000
_cell.angle_alpha   90.00
_cell.angle_beta   90.00
_cell.angle_gamma   90.00
#
_symmetry.space_group_name_H-M   'P 1'
#
loop_
_entity.id
_entity.type
_entity.pdbx_description
1 polymer ?
#
loop_
_entity_poly.entity_id
_entity_poly.type
_entity_poly.pdbx_seq_one_letter_code
_entity_poly.pdbx_strand_id
1 'polypeptide(L)'
;MGESDYPRELERDITLRDGTTLRLRPIRPEDAPRLIDFYDQLSRHSAYQRFFSIMKRLPPDWARMLATVDYRRRLALVAERGPAGAPDLVGVGRYEPTEDPDTVEVAFVVQDGLQGQGLGAILLRHLLEAAEARGIHRFCAYVLADNTRMLALLTRLTDIRERHLEAGVVTLLFERRSGEPAARHG
;
A
#
# COMPACT_ATOMS: atom_id res chain seq x y z
N MET A 1 -10.44 -5.24 19.85
CA MET A 1 -10.87 -4.16 18.96
C MET A 1 -12.20 -4.57 18.36
N GLY A 2 -13.23 -3.80 18.59
CA GLY A 2 -14.57 -4.14 18.10
C GLY A 2 -14.74 -3.78 16.63
N GLU A 3 -15.73 -4.39 15.96
CA GLU A 3 -16.18 -4.06 14.60
C GLU A 3 -16.43 -2.55 14.37
N SER A 4 -16.50 -1.78 15.46
CA SER A 4 -16.79 -0.33 15.49
C SER A 4 -15.66 0.55 14.92
N ASP A 5 -14.42 0.07 14.84
CA ASP A 5 -13.26 0.88 14.41
C ASP A 5 -12.87 0.65 12.95
N TYR A 6 -13.48 -0.32 12.26
CA TYR A 6 -13.19 -0.63 10.86
C TYR A 6 -13.77 0.47 9.94
N PRO A 7 -12.93 1.17 9.15
CA PRO A 7 -13.34 2.33 8.35
C PRO A 7 -14.03 1.91 7.03
N ARG A 8 -15.31 1.56 7.11
CA ARG A 8 -16.13 1.12 5.96
C ARG A 8 -16.22 2.17 4.86
N GLU A 9 -16.06 3.45 5.19
CA GLU A 9 -16.05 4.56 4.23
C GLU A 9 -14.89 4.50 3.22
N LEU A 10 -13.86 3.69 3.51
CA LEU A 10 -12.75 3.46 2.60
C LEU A 10 -13.00 2.31 1.60
N GLU A 11 -14.10 1.58 1.75
CA GLU A 11 -14.46 0.50 0.81
C GLU A 11 -15.02 1.07 -0.49
N ARG A 12 -14.51 0.61 -1.62
CA ARG A 12 -14.97 1.03 -2.95
C ARG A 12 -14.58 0.06 -4.05
N ASP A 13 -15.31 0.10 -5.14
CA ASP A 13 -14.88 -0.54 -6.37
C ASP A 13 -13.96 0.41 -7.14
N ILE A 14 -12.93 -0.14 -7.76
CA ILE A 14 -11.96 0.58 -8.58
C ILE A 14 -11.83 -0.11 -9.92
N THR A 15 -11.53 0.66 -10.97
CA THR A 15 -11.33 0.14 -12.31
C THR A 15 -9.91 0.45 -12.78
N LEU A 16 -9.20 -0.58 -13.23
CA LEU A 16 -7.86 -0.47 -13.81
C LEU A 16 -7.93 0.02 -15.26
N ARG A 17 -6.78 0.35 -15.83
CA ARG A 17 -6.67 0.86 -17.21
C ARG A 17 -7.20 -0.14 -18.26
N ASP A 18 -7.07 -1.44 -18.01
CA ASP A 18 -7.55 -2.50 -18.88
C ASP A 18 -9.06 -2.81 -18.71
N GLY A 19 -9.76 -2.07 -17.85
CA GLY A 19 -11.17 -2.28 -17.54
C GLY A 19 -11.44 -3.28 -16.42
N THR A 20 -10.42 -3.91 -15.85
CA THR A 20 -10.57 -4.83 -14.72
C THR A 20 -11.12 -4.09 -13.51
N THR A 21 -12.20 -4.59 -12.92
CA THR A 21 -12.78 -4.07 -11.68
C THR A 21 -12.26 -4.86 -10.48
N LEU A 22 -11.81 -4.14 -9.46
CA LEU A 22 -11.33 -4.68 -8.20
C LEU A 22 -12.09 -4.05 -7.04
N ARG A 23 -12.15 -4.74 -5.91
CA ARG A 23 -12.63 -4.17 -4.64
C ARG A 23 -11.45 -3.67 -3.83
N LEU A 24 -11.47 -2.39 -3.49
CA LEU A 24 -10.51 -1.78 -2.55
C LEU A 24 -11.17 -1.67 -1.18
N ARG A 25 -10.47 -2.08 -0.14
CA ARG A 25 -10.95 -2.00 1.25
C ARG A 25 -9.81 -2.00 2.27
N PRO A 26 -10.06 -1.53 3.50
CA PRO A 26 -9.13 -1.75 4.59
C PRO A 26 -8.89 -3.24 4.86
N ILE A 27 -7.68 -3.56 5.28
CA ILE A 27 -7.32 -4.92 5.70
C ILE A 27 -8.06 -5.30 7.00
N ARG A 28 -8.29 -6.60 7.17
CA ARG A 28 -8.88 -7.18 8.39
C ARG A 28 -7.95 -8.25 8.96
N PRO A 29 -8.00 -8.54 10.27
CA PRO A 29 -7.20 -9.62 10.86
C PRO A 29 -7.37 -10.97 10.17
N GLU A 30 -8.58 -11.26 9.67
CA GLU A 30 -8.92 -12.50 8.95
C GLU A 30 -8.21 -12.61 7.58
N ASP A 31 -7.60 -11.55 7.11
CA ASP A 31 -6.83 -11.55 5.85
C ASP A 31 -5.43 -12.15 6.00
N ALA A 32 -4.97 -12.46 7.21
CA ALA A 32 -3.62 -13.00 7.43
C ALA A 32 -3.29 -14.22 6.53
N PRO A 33 -4.15 -15.25 6.40
CA PRO A 33 -3.89 -16.34 5.45
C PRO A 33 -3.82 -15.88 4.00
N ARG A 34 -4.66 -14.93 3.59
CA ARG A 34 -4.67 -14.37 2.22
C ARG A 34 -3.41 -13.55 1.91
N LEU A 35 -2.82 -12.88 2.92
CA LEU A 35 -1.51 -12.23 2.77
C LEU A 35 -0.41 -13.24 2.48
N ILE A 36 -0.44 -14.41 3.11
CA ILE A 36 0.52 -15.49 2.84
C ILE A 36 0.38 -15.96 1.40
N ASP A 37 -0.85 -16.23 0.95
CA ASP A 37 -1.12 -16.66 -0.42
C ASP A 37 -0.73 -15.57 -1.44
N PHE A 38 -1.02 -14.32 -1.15
CA PHE A 38 -0.60 -13.17 -1.96
C PHE A 38 0.93 -13.10 -2.09
N TYR A 39 1.65 -13.23 -0.97
CA TYR A 39 3.11 -13.24 -0.97
C TYR A 39 3.67 -14.40 -1.81
N ASP A 40 3.10 -15.60 -1.67
CA ASP A 40 3.53 -16.79 -2.43
C ASP A 40 3.37 -16.63 -3.94
N GLN A 41 2.45 -15.75 -4.38
CA GLN A 41 2.19 -15.45 -5.79
C GLN A 41 3.08 -14.33 -6.35
N LEU A 42 3.81 -13.59 -5.52
CA LEU A 42 4.75 -12.59 -5.98
C LEU A 42 6.00 -13.23 -6.60
N SER A 43 6.55 -12.60 -7.64
CA SER A 43 7.89 -12.94 -8.07
C SER A 43 8.90 -12.64 -6.96
N ARG A 44 10.04 -13.32 -6.98
CA ARG A 44 11.14 -13.03 -6.05
C ARG A 44 11.60 -11.57 -6.12
N HIS A 45 11.57 -11.00 -7.33
CA HIS A 45 11.90 -9.61 -7.56
C HIS A 45 10.93 -8.66 -6.85
N SER A 46 9.63 -8.83 -7.06
CA SER A 46 8.60 -7.99 -6.40
C SER A 46 8.60 -8.15 -4.89
N ALA A 47 8.77 -9.35 -4.39
CA ALA A 47 8.88 -9.62 -2.96
C ALA A 47 10.12 -8.94 -2.35
N TYR A 48 11.28 -9.02 -3.02
CA TYR A 48 12.51 -8.36 -2.58
C TYR A 48 12.39 -6.84 -2.61
N GLN A 49 11.79 -6.27 -3.65
CA GLN A 49 11.56 -4.82 -3.72
C GLN A 49 10.68 -4.31 -2.57
N ARG A 50 9.75 -5.15 -2.08
CA ARG A 50 8.85 -4.77 -0.99
C ARG A 50 9.47 -4.96 0.40
N PHE A 51 10.18 -6.06 0.63
CA PHE A 51 10.62 -6.46 1.96
C PHE A 51 12.13 -6.32 2.18
N PHE A 52 12.91 -6.01 1.14
CA PHE A 52 14.38 -5.95 1.14
C PHE A 52 15.04 -7.23 1.67
N SER A 53 14.30 -8.34 1.58
CA SER A 53 14.67 -9.62 2.13
C SER A 53 14.16 -10.74 1.22
N ILE A 54 14.93 -11.81 1.12
CA ILE A 54 14.50 -13.02 0.43
C ILE A 54 13.95 -13.98 1.48
N MET A 55 12.63 -14.12 1.50
CA MET A 55 11.93 -15.09 2.33
C MET A 55 11.34 -16.17 1.44
N LYS A 56 11.36 -17.40 1.91
CA LYS A 56 10.73 -18.53 1.20
C LYS A 56 9.21 -18.40 1.20
N ARG A 57 8.66 -17.91 2.29
CA ARG A 57 7.25 -17.68 2.52
C ARG A 57 7.07 -16.62 3.60
N LEU A 58 5.98 -15.86 3.55
CA LEU A 58 5.66 -14.92 4.62
C LEU A 58 5.33 -15.70 5.91
N PRO A 59 6.07 -15.47 7.01
CA PRO A 59 5.80 -16.17 8.27
C PRO A 59 4.38 -15.86 8.79
N PRO A 60 3.65 -16.85 9.34
CA PRO A 60 2.29 -16.65 9.83
C PRO A 60 2.17 -15.54 10.88
N ASP A 61 3.16 -15.39 11.76
CA ASP A 61 3.17 -14.32 12.77
C ASP A 61 3.28 -12.95 12.14
N TRP A 62 4.09 -12.80 11.10
CA TRP A 62 4.19 -11.57 10.33
C TRP A 62 2.89 -11.26 9.59
N ALA A 63 2.27 -12.27 8.99
CA ALA A 63 0.99 -12.11 8.32
C ALA A 63 -0.08 -11.60 9.29
N ARG A 64 -0.15 -12.16 10.50
CA ARG A 64 -1.06 -11.70 11.55
C ARG A 64 -0.75 -10.26 11.98
N MET A 65 0.51 -9.92 12.20
CA MET A 65 0.94 -8.57 12.54
C MET A 65 0.57 -7.56 11.44
N LEU A 66 0.81 -7.92 10.18
CA LEU A 66 0.51 -7.07 9.03
C LEU A 66 -1.01 -6.92 8.79
N ALA A 67 -1.81 -7.92 9.13
CA ALA A 67 -3.26 -7.88 8.98
C ALA A 67 -3.96 -7.16 10.14
N THR A 68 -3.29 -6.99 11.30
CA THR A 68 -3.87 -6.37 12.48
C THR A 68 -3.37 -4.93 12.63
N VAL A 69 -4.21 -3.97 12.31
CA VAL A 69 -3.91 -2.54 12.32
C VAL A 69 -4.93 -1.78 13.18
N ASP A 70 -4.59 -0.56 13.62
CA ASP A 70 -5.47 0.28 14.44
C ASP A 70 -6.36 1.22 13.60
N TYR A 71 -6.20 1.21 12.29
CA TYR A 71 -6.91 2.07 11.31
C TYR A 71 -6.70 3.58 11.52
N ARG A 72 -5.76 3.97 12.36
CA ARG A 72 -5.42 5.37 12.69
C ARG A 72 -3.98 5.69 12.32
N ARG A 73 -3.04 5.20 13.12
CA ARG A 73 -1.58 5.35 12.89
C ARG A 73 -1.02 4.25 12.00
N ARG A 74 -1.73 3.14 11.89
CA ARG A 74 -1.44 2.00 11.03
C ARG A 74 -2.68 1.71 10.20
N LEU A 75 -2.55 1.77 8.90
CA LEU A 75 -3.60 1.44 7.94
C LEU A 75 -3.02 0.63 6.79
N ALA A 76 -3.73 -0.37 6.35
CA ALA A 76 -3.46 -1.04 5.10
C ALA A 76 -4.74 -1.11 4.27
N LEU A 77 -4.62 -0.80 2.99
CA LEU A 77 -5.65 -1.00 1.97
C LEU A 77 -5.27 -2.21 1.13
N VAL A 78 -6.21 -3.09 0.92
CA VAL A 78 -6.04 -4.27 0.06
C VAL A 78 -6.94 -4.13 -1.16
N ALA A 79 -6.41 -4.52 -2.32
CA ALA A 79 -7.20 -4.71 -3.53
C ALA A 79 -7.45 -6.21 -3.72
N GLU A 80 -8.70 -6.58 -3.92
CA GLU A 80 -9.10 -7.97 -4.10
C GLU A 80 -9.82 -8.19 -5.43
N ARG A 81 -9.61 -9.38 -6.00
CA ARG A 81 -10.21 -9.84 -7.25
C ARG A 81 -10.78 -11.23 -7.06
N GLY A 82 -11.94 -11.48 -7.66
CA GLY A 82 -12.57 -12.78 -7.63
C GLY A 82 -13.99 -12.75 -7.09
N PRO A 83 -14.62 -13.92 -6.97
CA PRO A 83 -16.00 -14.02 -6.54
C PRO A 83 -16.20 -13.57 -5.09
N ALA A 84 -17.39 -13.05 -4.80
CA ALA A 84 -17.77 -12.75 -3.43
C ALA A 84 -17.66 -13.99 -2.54
N GLY A 85 -16.98 -13.86 -1.40
CA GLY A 85 -16.77 -14.95 -0.44
C GLY A 85 -15.41 -15.65 -0.55
N ALA A 86 -14.71 -15.59 -1.69
CA ALA A 86 -13.38 -16.16 -1.86
C ALA A 86 -12.47 -15.34 -2.80
N PRO A 87 -12.36 -14.00 -2.62
CA PRO A 87 -11.48 -13.19 -3.46
C PRO A 87 -10.01 -13.38 -3.07
N ASP A 88 -9.13 -13.25 -4.08
CA ASP A 88 -7.68 -13.19 -3.88
C ASP A 88 -7.23 -11.75 -3.66
N LEU A 89 -6.24 -11.53 -2.79
CA LEU A 89 -5.56 -10.26 -2.70
C LEU A 89 -4.61 -10.09 -3.88
N VAL A 90 -4.64 -8.93 -4.53
CA VAL A 90 -3.81 -8.63 -5.71
C VAL A 90 -2.97 -7.38 -5.55
N GLY A 91 -3.18 -6.63 -4.49
CA GLY A 91 -2.39 -5.46 -4.13
C GLY A 91 -2.58 -5.08 -2.68
N VAL A 92 -1.55 -4.52 -2.08
CA VAL A 92 -1.56 -4.01 -0.69
C VAL A 92 -0.78 -2.71 -0.65
N GLY A 93 -1.40 -1.68 -0.11
CA GLY A 93 -0.74 -0.42 0.25
C GLY A 93 -0.94 -0.14 1.72
N ARG A 94 0.07 0.37 2.40
CA ARG A 94 0.01 0.61 3.84
C ARG A 94 0.84 1.79 4.29
N TYR A 95 0.48 2.35 5.42
CA TYR A 95 1.37 3.20 6.18
C TYR A 95 1.53 2.69 7.62
N GLU A 96 2.72 2.89 8.15
CA GLU A 96 3.13 2.49 9.49
C GLU A 96 3.81 3.67 10.21
N PRO A 97 3.69 3.80 11.52
CA PRO A 97 4.41 4.83 12.26
C PRO A 97 5.94 4.64 12.14
N THR A 98 6.67 5.75 12.22
CA THR A 98 8.12 5.78 12.31
C THR A 98 8.56 6.24 13.70
N GLU A 99 9.87 6.40 13.91
CA GLU A 99 10.40 7.01 15.15
C GLU A 99 10.01 8.50 15.25
N ASP A 100 9.84 9.18 14.09
CA ASP A 100 9.29 10.53 14.06
C ASP A 100 7.76 10.44 14.19
N PRO A 101 7.17 10.99 15.28
CA PRO A 101 5.73 10.90 15.52
C PRO A 101 4.87 11.59 14.45
N ASP A 102 5.44 12.52 13.70
CA ASP A 102 4.75 13.29 12.65
C ASP A 102 4.85 12.65 11.27
N THR A 103 5.65 11.59 11.11
CA THR A 103 5.91 10.93 9.83
C THR A 103 5.49 9.47 9.87
N VAL A 104 4.85 9.00 8.80
CA VAL A 104 4.57 7.57 8.60
C VAL A 104 5.32 7.04 7.37
N GLU A 105 5.73 5.78 7.43
CA GLU A 105 6.31 5.07 6.30
C GLU A 105 5.19 4.52 5.41
N VAL A 106 5.29 4.78 4.11
CA VAL A 106 4.39 4.24 3.09
C VAL A 106 5.09 3.14 2.31
N ALA A 107 4.40 2.02 2.14
CA ALA A 107 4.88 0.91 1.32
C ALA A 107 3.70 0.24 0.62
N PHE A 108 3.94 -0.24 -0.61
CA PHE A 108 2.93 -0.98 -1.36
C PHE A 108 3.56 -1.98 -2.32
N VAL A 109 2.78 -2.97 -2.68
CA VAL A 109 3.14 -4.01 -3.62
C VAL A 109 1.90 -4.44 -4.40
N VAL A 110 2.08 -4.69 -5.69
CA VAL A 110 1.06 -5.15 -6.61
C VAL A 110 1.52 -6.47 -7.22
N GLN A 111 0.60 -7.43 -7.35
CA GLN A 111 0.85 -8.70 -8.02
C GLN A 111 1.41 -8.45 -9.42
N ASP A 112 2.43 -9.23 -9.82
CA ASP A 112 3.22 -8.98 -11.03
C ASP A 112 2.35 -8.82 -12.30
N GLY A 113 1.35 -9.67 -12.47
CA GLY A 113 0.44 -9.64 -13.62
C GLY A 113 -0.47 -8.41 -13.69
N LEU A 114 -0.57 -7.61 -12.63
CA LEU A 114 -1.38 -6.38 -12.56
C LEU A 114 -0.54 -5.11 -12.46
N GLN A 115 0.78 -5.22 -12.50
CA GLN A 115 1.65 -4.06 -12.55
C GLN A 115 1.51 -3.32 -13.89
N GLY A 116 1.68 -1.99 -13.85
CA GLY A 116 1.53 -1.15 -15.03
C GLY A 116 0.08 -0.82 -15.43
N GLN A 117 -0.93 -1.30 -14.67
CA GLN A 117 -2.36 -1.04 -14.92
C GLN A 117 -2.94 0.12 -14.09
N GLY A 118 -2.11 0.78 -13.29
CA GLY A 118 -2.51 1.93 -12.46
C GLY A 118 -2.89 1.59 -11.02
N LEU A 119 -2.86 0.32 -10.61
CA LEU A 119 -3.25 -0.08 -9.25
C LEU A 119 -2.35 0.56 -8.17
N GLY A 120 -1.04 0.63 -8.40
CA GLY A 120 -0.12 1.30 -7.47
C GLY A 120 -0.47 2.78 -7.25
N ALA A 121 -0.83 3.50 -8.31
CA ALA A 121 -1.27 4.89 -8.23
C ALA A 121 -2.58 5.03 -7.43
N ILE A 122 -3.53 4.14 -7.66
CA ILE A 122 -4.82 4.11 -6.95
C ILE A 122 -4.59 3.86 -5.46
N LEU A 123 -3.80 2.84 -5.12
CA LEU A 123 -3.46 2.52 -3.73
C LEU A 123 -2.80 3.72 -3.03
N LEU A 124 -1.81 4.34 -3.68
CA LEU A 124 -1.10 5.48 -3.10
C LEU A 124 -2.04 6.66 -2.84
N ARG A 125 -2.85 7.06 -3.82
CA ARG A 125 -3.80 8.18 -3.66
C ARG A 125 -4.75 7.95 -2.50
N HIS A 126 -5.43 6.81 -2.46
CA HIS A 126 -6.39 6.50 -1.41
C HIS A 126 -5.73 6.37 -0.03
N LEU A 127 -4.51 5.85 0.01
CA LEU A 127 -3.75 5.75 1.25
C LEU A 127 -3.39 7.12 1.82
N LEU A 128 -2.89 8.03 0.97
CA LEU A 128 -2.54 9.39 1.37
C LEU A 128 -3.78 10.20 1.78
N GLU A 129 -4.90 10.08 1.05
CA GLU A 129 -6.18 10.69 1.42
C GLU A 129 -6.67 10.21 2.78
N ALA A 130 -6.62 8.90 3.01
CA ALA A 130 -7.03 8.32 4.30
C ALA A 130 -6.12 8.77 5.45
N ALA A 131 -4.82 8.94 5.20
CA ALA A 131 -3.86 9.43 6.18
C ALA A 131 -4.13 10.90 6.52
N GLU A 132 -4.33 11.77 5.52
CA GLU A 132 -4.64 13.19 5.74
C GLU A 132 -5.95 13.39 6.52
N ALA A 133 -6.98 12.60 6.23
CA ALA A 133 -8.22 12.61 7.01
C ALA A 133 -8.02 12.24 8.49
N ARG A 134 -6.86 11.64 8.83
CA ARG A 134 -6.43 11.28 10.19
C ARG A 134 -5.38 12.24 10.75
N GLY A 135 -5.14 13.37 10.07
CA GLY A 135 -4.18 14.39 10.50
C GLY A 135 -2.72 14.05 10.20
N ILE A 136 -2.44 13.09 9.31
CA ILE A 136 -1.10 12.69 8.91
C ILE A 136 -0.77 13.32 7.56
N HIS A 137 0.27 14.17 7.53
CA HIS A 137 0.62 14.95 6.33
C HIS A 137 2.05 14.69 5.84
N ARG A 138 2.90 14.05 6.65
CA ARG A 138 4.30 13.75 6.31
C ARG A 138 4.50 12.27 6.14
N PHE A 139 5.14 11.92 5.04
CA PHE A 139 5.33 10.54 4.60
C PHE A 139 6.79 10.29 4.26
N CYS A 140 7.26 9.09 4.53
CA CYS A 140 8.50 8.60 3.96
C CYS A 140 8.30 7.27 3.24
N ALA A 141 9.21 6.96 2.34
CA ALA A 141 9.28 5.68 1.65
C ALA A 141 10.74 5.27 1.45
N TYR A 142 10.99 3.99 1.62
CA TYR A 142 12.27 3.37 1.31
C TYR A 142 12.13 2.56 0.03
N VAL A 143 12.91 2.89 -0.98
CA VAL A 143 12.79 2.31 -2.32
C VAL A 143 14.18 1.89 -2.80
N LEU A 144 14.33 0.66 -3.29
CA LEU A 144 15.57 0.25 -3.94
C LEU A 144 15.88 1.18 -5.12
N ALA A 145 17.13 1.58 -5.28
CA ALA A 145 17.55 2.53 -6.30
C ALA A 145 17.27 2.06 -7.74
N ASP A 146 17.20 0.76 -7.95
CA ASP A 146 16.85 0.14 -9.24
C ASP A 146 15.33 0.00 -9.47
N ASN A 147 14.51 0.24 -8.45
CA ASN A 147 13.05 0.25 -8.59
C ASN A 147 12.58 1.60 -9.19
N THR A 148 12.95 1.82 -10.43
CA THR A 148 12.67 3.07 -11.16
C THR A 148 11.18 3.33 -11.33
N ARG A 149 10.35 2.27 -11.41
CA ARG A 149 8.89 2.37 -11.51
C ARG A 149 8.29 2.98 -10.26
N MET A 150 8.70 2.53 -9.08
CA MET A 150 8.23 3.05 -7.80
C MET A 150 8.70 4.49 -7.59
N LEU A 151 9.98 4.76 -7.87
CA LEU A 151 10.53 6.13 -7.77
C LEU A 151 9.79 7.10 -8.69
N ALA A 152 9.50 6.71 -9.93
CA ALA A 152 8.73 7.52 -10.87
C ALA A 152 7.30 7.77 -10.39
N LEU A 153 6.66 6.74 -9.82
CA LEU A 153 5.30 6.85 -9.28
C LEU A 153 5.22 7.85 -8.13
N LEU A 154 6.10 7.74 -7.14
CA LEU A 154 6.16 8.66 -6.01
C LEU A 154 6.48 10.09 -6.47
N THR A 155 7.47 10.28 -7.34
CA THR A 155 7.83 11.60 -7.88
C THR A 155 6.67 12.26 -8.64
N ARG A 156 5.89 11.48 -9.36
CA ARG A 156 4.76 12.00 -10.15
C ARG A 156 3.55 12.38 -9.28
N LEU A 157 3.28 11.63 -8.22
CA LEU A 157 2.03 11.74 -7.46
C LEU A 157 2.17 12.49 -6.14
N THR A 158 3.39 12.83 -5.72
CA THR A 158 3.64 13.46 -4.43
C THR A 158 4.58 14.65 -4.59
N ASP A 159 4.65 15.49 -3.56
CA ASP A 159 5.60 16.58 -3.45
C ASP A 159 6.80 16.10 -2.62
N ILE A 160 7.88 15.71 -3.31
CA ILE A 160 9.12 15.25 -2.69
C ILE A 160 9.80 16.44 -1.99
N ARG A 161 10.03 16.31 -0.68
CA ARG A 161 10.73 17.31 0.14
C ARG A 161 12.21 17.02 0.28
N GLU A 162 12.53 15.73 0.49
CA GLU A 162 13.90 15.27 0.65
C GLU A 162 14.11 13.95 -0.09
N ARG A 163 15.30 13.77 -0.62
CA ARG A 163 15.73 12.52 -1.24
C ARG A 163 17.15 12.21 -0.82
N HIS A 164 17.36 11.03 -0.28
CA HIS A 164 18.66 10.54 0.15
C HIS A 164 18.93 9.15 -0.41
N LEU A 165 20.12 8.91 -0.92
CA LEU A 165 20.58 7.62 -1.42
C LEU A 165 21.70 7.09 -0.54
N GLU A 166 21.49 5.94 0.07
CA GLU A 166 22.49 5.27 0.89
C GLU A 166 22.38 3.75 0.69
N ALA A 167 23.52 3.11 0.47
CA ALA A 167 23.62 1.65 0.33
C ALA A 167 22.60 1.03 -0.66
N GLY A 168 22.31 1.73 -1.77
CA GLY A 168 21.38 1.25 -2.80
C GLY A 168 19.90 1.44 -2.46
N VAL A 169 19.59 2.10 -1.35
CA VAL A 169 18.22 2.46 -0.96
C VAL A 169 18.02 3.97 -1.06
N VAL A 170 16.97 4.37 -1.74
CA VAL A 170 16.50 5.76 -1.80
C VAL A 170 15.46 5.97 -0.71
N THR A 171 15.75 6.88 0.21
CA THR A 171 14.77 7.38 1.17
C THR A 171 14.16 8.65 0.61
N LEU A 172 12.84 8.67 0.52
CA LEU A 172 12.06 9.84 0.11
C LEU A 172 11.27 10.35 1.31
N LEU A 173 11.32 11.66 1.54
CA LEU A 173 10.41 12.38 2.43
C LEU A 173 9.47 13.19 1.54
N PHE A 174 8.16 13.08 1.76
CA PHE A 174 7.20 13.72 0.87
C PHE A 174 5.87 14.05 1.57
N GLU A 175 5.09 14.87 0.90
CA GLU A 175 3.72 15.22 1.24
C GLU A 175 2.80 14.87 0.07
N ARG A 176 1.50 14.79 0.32
CA ARG A 176 0.54 14.67 -0.76
C ARG A 176 0.58 15.95 -1.61
N ARG A 177 0.53 15.80 -2.93
CA ARG A 177 0.53 16.95 -3.83
C ARG A 177 -0.71 17.81 -3.64
N SER A 178 -0.51 19.08 -3.32
CA SER A 178 -1.58 20.06 -3.19
C SER A 178 -2.23 20.32 -4.54
N GLY A 179 -3.56 20.24 -4.63
CA GLY A 179 -4.31 20.57 -5.83
C GLY A 179 -4.72 19.39 -6.72
N GLU A 180 -4.44 18.16 -6.33
CA GLU A 180 -5.06 17.00 -6.98
C GLU A 180 -6.50 16.86 -6.46
N PRO A 181 -7.55 16.94 -7.32
CA PRO A 181 -8.92 16.78 -6.85
C PRO A 181 -9.08 15.40 -6.22
N ALA A 182 -9.83 15.34 -5.11
CA ALA A 182 -10.26 14.08 -4.53
C ALA A 182 -10.79 13.18 -5.64
N ALA A 183 -10.37 11.91 -5.64
CA ALA A 183 -10.74 10.95 -6.69
C ALA A 183 -12.26 11.04 -6.91
N ARG A 184 -12.68 11.52 -8.08
CA ARG A 184 -14.10 11.63 -8.40
C ARG A 184 -14.67 10.22 -8.39
N HIS A 185 -15.69 10.06 -7.58
CA HIS A 185 -16.51 8.88 -7.52
C HIS A 185 -17.22 8.75 -8.87
N GLY A 186 -16.88 7.70 -9.62
CA GLY A 186 -17.61 7.26 -10.80
C GLY A 186 -18.32 5.97 -10.47
#